data_cf6965491cebfe2e093c0a6e533772da
#
_entry.id   cf6965491cebfe2e093c0a6e533772da
#
_cell.length_a   1.000
_cell.length_b   1.000
_cell.length_c   1.000
_cell.angle_alpha   90.00
_cell.angle_beta   90.00
_cell.angle_gamma   90.00
#
_symmetry.space_group_name_H-M   'P 1'
#
loop_
_entity.id
_entity.type
_entity.pdbx_description
1 polymer ?
#
loop_
_entity_poly.entity_id
_entity_poly.type
_entity_poly.pdbx_seq_one_letter_code
_entity_poly.pdbx_strand_id
1 'polypeptide(L)'
;MEKIFYPAKIIYQKKDKRYLVEFPNLEGCLTEGETLEEACQNAKEALSGYLSSIFERGFTIPEPSILNKKNFYQIEPDPDVAIPIMLRKIREEQKISQIVAASRLDISYQAYQRLENPNKFNATIMTLDKVAKIFGKRLHVEIA
;
A
#
# COMPACT_ATOMS: atom_id res chain seq x y z
N MET A 1 -1.15 3.73 14.09
CA MET A 1 -0.37 3.45 12.89
C MET A 1 -0.86 4.28 11.73
N GLU A 2 0.04 4.87 11.00
CA GLU A 2 -0.31 5.71 9.88
C GLU A 2 -0.79 4.89 8.68
N LYS A 3 -1.76 5.43 7.97
CA LYS A 3 -2.21 4.85 6.71
C LYS A 3 -1.10 4.92 5.66
N ILE A 4 -1.06 3.92 4.78
CA ILE A 4 -0.14 3.93 3.65
C ILE A 4 -0.77 4.72 2.51
N PHE A 5 -0.16 5.85 2.15
CA PHE A 5 -0.55 6.59 0.97
C PHE A 5 0.66 7.28 0.35
N TYR A 6 0.55 7.58 -0.92
CA TYR A 6 1.61 8.23 -1.68
C TYR A 6 1.08 9.50 -2.33
N PRO A 7 1.88 10.58 -2.35
CA PRO A 7 1.47 11.80 -3.03
C PRO A 7 1.49 11.61 -4.53
N ALA A 8 0.40 12.01 -5.18
CA ALA A 8 0.28 12.04 -6.63
C ALA A 8 0.09 13.47 -7.09
N LYS A 9 0.89 13.90 -8.05
CA LYS A 9 0.73 15.18 -8.71
C LYS A 9 -0.27 14.99 -9.85
N ILE A 10 -1.39 15.71 -9.80
CA ILE A 10 -2.44 15.62 -10.81
C ILE A 10 -2.65 16.99 -11.42
N ILE A 11 -2.37 17.12 -12.72
CA ILE A 11 -2.45 18.39 -13.46
C ILE A 11 -3.30 18.21 -14.70
N TYR A 12 -4.24 19.16 -14.91
CA TYR A 12 -5.01 19.21 -16.13
C TYR A 12 -4.19 19.74 -17.29
N GLN A 13 -4.13 18.98 -18.37
CA GLN A 13 -3.45 19.37 -19.60
C GLN A 13 -4.47 19.79 -20.65
N LYS A 14 -4.51 21.08 -20.94
CA LYS A 14 -5.50 21.64 -21.89
C LYS A 14 -5.37 21.08 -23.30
N LYS A 15 -4.14 20.84 -23.74
CA LYS A 15 -3.86 20.33 -25.09
C LYS A 15 -4.53 18.98 -25.34
N ASP A 16 -4.41 18.07 -24.38
CA ASP A 16 -4.93 16.72 -24.50
C ASP A 16 -6.28 16.54 -23.82
N LYS A 17 -6.79 17.58 -23.14
CA LYS A 17 -8.03 17.57 -22.38
C LYS A 17 -8.08 16.43 -21.38
N ARG A 18 -6.99 16.20 -20.67
CA ARG A 18 -6.83 15.13 -19.70
C ARG A 18 -6.12 15.60 -18.44
N TYR A 19 -6.36 14.87 -17.36
CA TYR A 19 -5.61 15.02 -16.12
C TYR A 19 -4.46 14.02 -16.13
N LEU A 20 -3.23 14.52 -16.05
CA LEU A 20 -2.04 13.68 -15.97
C LEU A 20 -1.66 13.44 -14.51
N VAL A 21 -1.34 12.20 -14.20
CA VAL A 21 -0.98 11.75 -12.85
C VAL A 21 0.47 11.28 -12.82
N GLU A 22 1.22 11.77 -11.85
CA GLU A 22 2.60 11.37 -11.62
C GLU A 22 2.84 11.17 -10.13
N PHE A 23 3.47 10.05 -9.76
CA PHE A 23 3.88 9.79 -8.38
C PHE A 23 5.36 10.15 -8.22
N PRO A 24 5.70 11.25 -7.54
CA PRO A 24 7.10 11.70 -7.45
C PRO A 24 8.01 10.73 -6.70
N ASN A 25 7.45 9.92 -5.78
CA ASN A 25 8.24 8.93 -5.04
C ASN A 25 8.42 7.60 -5.80
N LEU A 26 7.70 7.40 -6.90
CA LEU A 26 7.64 6.14 -7.62
C LEU A 26 7.95 6.40 -9.10
N GLU A 27 9.23 6.28 -9.46
CA GLU A 27 9.68 6.54 -10.81
C GLU A 27 8.96 5.66 -11.83
N GLY A 28 8.40 6.30 -12.87
CA GLY A 28 7.67 5.60 -13.91
C GLY A 28 6.23 5.25 -13.58
N CYS A 29 5.75 5.55 -12.38
CA CYS A 29 4.34 5.34 -12.02
C CYS A 29 3.51 6.52 -12.51
N LEU A 30 2.91 6.37 -13.68
CA LEU A 30 2.16 7.39 -14.39
C LEU A 30 0.81 6.86 -14.81
N THR A 31 -0.18 7.75 -14.84
CA THR A 31 -1.50 7.43 -15.40
C THR A 31 -2.21 8.73 -15.81
N GLU A 32 -3.45 8.63 -16.22
CA GLU A 32 -4.25 9.78 -16.64
C GLU A 32 -5.73 9.50 -16.49
N GLY A 33 -6.55 10.52 -16.63
CA GLY A 33 -8.01 10.39 -16.65
C GLY A 33 -8.65 11.59 -17.33
N GLU A 34 -9.88 11.41 -17.82
CA GLU A 34 -10.63 12.47 -18.49
C GLU A 34 -11.21 13.46 -17.47
N THR A 35 -11.49 12.98 -16.27
CA THR A 35 -11.96 13.79 -15.15
C THR A 35 -11.01 13.66 -13.97
N LEU A 36 -11.08 14.59 -13.02
CA LEU A 36 -10.28 14.48 -11.79
C LEU A 36 -10.61 13.21 -11.02
N GLU A 37 -11.90 12.85 -10.94
CA GLU A 37 -12.35 11.65 -10.26
C GLU A 37 -11.77 10.38 -10.90
N GLU A 38 -11.85 10.30 -12.23
CA GLU A 38 -11.26 9.19 -13.00
C GLU A 38 -9.74 9.12 -12.81
N ALA A 39 -9.06 10.27 -12.85
CA ALA A 39 -7.63 10.35 -12.64
C ALA A 39 -7.24 9.81 -11.26
N CYS A 40 -8.01 10.16 -10.21
CA CYS A 40 -7.77 9.65 -8.86
C CYS A 40 -8.00 8.13 -8.77
N GLN A 41 -9.03 7.61 -9.43
CA GLN A 41 -9.30 6.18 -9.46
C GLN A 41 -8.20 5.42 -10.21
N ASN A 42 -7.78 5.95 -11.36
CA ASN A 42 -6.69 5.37 -12.13
C ASN A 42 -5.36 5.47 -11.38
N ALA A 43 -5.15 6.55 -10.61
CA ALA A 43 -3.99 6.69 -9.75
C ALA A 43 -3.91 5.56 -8.70
N LYS A 44 -5.03 5.21 -8.10
CA LYS A 44 -5.12 4.12 -7.13
C LYS A 44 -4.75 2.78 -7.77
N GLU A 45 -5.26 2.50 -8.95
CA GLU A 45 -4.94 1.29 -9.70
C GLU A 45 -3.45 1.23 -10.09
N ALA A 46 -2.92 2.34 -10.61
CA ALA A 46 -1.51 2.43 -10.98
C ALA A 46 -0.60 2.25 -9.78
N LEU A 47 -0.93 2.88 -8.66
CA LEU A 47 -0.18 2.76 -7.41
C LEU A 47 -0.19 1.31 -6.91
N SER A 48 -1.35 0.68 -6.86
CA SER A 48 -1.48 -0.70 -6.39
C SER A 48 -0.68 -1.67 -7.25
N GLY A 49 -0.78 -1.55 -8.56
CA GLY A 49 -0.03 -2.38 -9.50
C GLY A 49 1.48 -2.15 -9.40
N TYR A 50 1.90 -0.90 -9.25
CA TYR A 50 3.31 -0.56 -9.11
C TYR A 50 3.91 -1.16 -7.84
N LEU A 51 3.26 -0.97 -6.70
CA LEU A 51 3.75 -1.50 -5.42
C LEU A 51 3.80 -3.02 -5.42
N SER A 52 2.79 -3.69 -5.97
CA SER A 52 2.79 -5.14 -6.12
C SER A 52 3.94 -5.63 -6.99
N SER A 53 4.21 -4.93 -8.09
CA SER A 53 5.28 -5.27 -9.02
C SER A 53 6.67 -5.13 -8.39
N ILE A 54 6.95 -4.02 -7.72
CA ILE A 54 8.26 -3.82 -7.08
C ILE A 54 8.46 -4.79 -5.91
N PHE A 55 7.40 -5.13 -5.19
CA PHE A 55 7.46 -6.14 -4.14
C PHE A 55 7.84 -7.51 -4.73
N GLU A 56 7.19 -7.93 -5.80
CA GLU A 56 7.43 -9.21 -6.45
C GLU A 56 8.86 -9.34 -6.99
N ARG A 57 9.42 -8.23 -7.48
CA ARG A 57 10.80 -8.18 -7.96
C ARG A 57 11.83 -8.14 -6.84
N GLY A 58 11.40 -8.07 -5.59
CA GLY A 58 12.30 -8.00 -4.44
C GLY A 58 12.94 -6.64 -4.22
N PHE A 59 12.43 -5.58 -4.86
CA PHE A 59 12.93 -4.22 -4.66
C PHE A 59 12.37 -3.63 -3.36
N THR A 60 13.14 -2.71 -2.79
CA THR A 60 12.69 -1.95 -1.62
C THR A 60 11.54 -1.04 -2.00
N ILE A 61 10.48 -1.07 -1.19
CA ILE A 61 9.34 -0.17 -1.38
C ILE A 61 9.73 1.22 -0.87
N PRO A 62 9.70 2.25 -1.74
CA PRO A 62 10.08 3.60 -1.32
C PRO A 62 9.14 4.15 -0.26
N GLU A 63 9.69 4.89 0.69
CA GLU A 63 8.88 5.60 1.68
C GLU A 63 8.19 6.80 1.03
N PRO A 64 6.90 7.04 1.34
CA PRO A 64 6.21 8.20 0.79
C PRO A 64 6.69 9.50 1.43
N SER A 65 6.81 10.55 0.62
CA SER A 65 7.02 11.91 1.11
C SER A 65 5.69 12.50 1.57
N ILE A 66 5.77 13.46 2.49
CA ILE A 66 4.61 14.25 2.86
C ILE A 66 4.64 15.52 2.02
N LEU A 67 3.79 15.59 0.98
CA LEU A 67 3.69 16.74 0.10
C LEU A 67 2.30 17.34 0.23
N ASN A 68 2.23 18.49 0.88
CA ASN A 68 0.99 19.22 1.09
C ASN A 68 0.98 20.50 0.24
N LYS A 69 1.11 20.32 -1.07
CA LYS A 69 1.14 21.40 -2.05
C LYS A 69 -0.08 21.33 -2.96
N LYS A 70 -0.34 22.44 -3.66
CA LYS A 70 -1.37 22.48 -4.69
C LYS A 70 -1.11 21.41 -5.74
N ASN A 71 -2.16 20.78 -6.24
CA ASN A 71 -2.14 19.72 -7.24
C ASN A 71 -1.60 18.38 -6.74
N PHE A 72 -1.29 18.23 -5.45
CA PHE A 72 -0.91 16.96 -4.85
C PHE A 72 -2.09 16.35 -4.09
N TYR A 73 -2.31 15.07 -4.35
CA TYR A 73 -3.40 14.28 -3.75
C TYR A 73 -2.79 13.07 -3.07
N GLN A 74 -3.29 12.73 -1.89
CA GLN A 74 -2.84 11.54 -1.17
C GLN A 74 -3.63 10.34 -1.67
N ILE A 75 -2.95 9.40 -2.29
CA ILE A 75 -3.56 8.21 -2.88
C ILE A 75 -3.24 6.99 -2.02
N GLU A 76 -4.28 6.27 -1.60
CA GLU A 76 -4.13 5.01 -0.91
C GLU A 76 -4.16 3.86 -1.92
N PRO A 77 -3.27 2.86 -1.81
CA PRO A 77 -3.40 1.65 -2.63
C PRO A 77 -4.62 0.83 -2.19
N ASP A 78 -5.02 -0.11 -3.00
CA ASP A 78 -6.09 -1.04 -2.64
C ASP A 78 -5.74 -1.80 -1.35
N PRO A 79 -6.74 -2.20 -0.54
CA PRO A 79 -6.50 -2.85 0.75
C PRO A 79 -5.65 -4.12 0.67
N ASP A 80 -5.79 -4.88 -0.39
CA ASP A 80 -5.01 -6.11 -0.60
C ASP A 80 -3.53 -5.85 -0.89
N VAL A 81 -3.18 -4.62 -1.21
CA VAL A 81 -1.80 -4.16 -1.35
C VAL A 81 -1.35 -3.40 -0.08
N ALA A 82 -2.20 -2.52 0.43
CA ALA A 82 -1.87 -1.70 1.60
C ALA A 82 -1.63 -2.54 2.85
N ILE A 83 -2.50 -3.53 3.12
CA ILE A 83 -2.42 -4.32 4.35
C ILE A 83 -1.14 -5.14 4.43
N PRO A 84 -0.74 -5.91 3.40
CA PRO A 84 0.53 -6.64 3.45
C PRO A 84 1.74 -5.75 3.71
N ILE A 85 1.80 -4.60 3.07
CA ILE A 85 2.88 -3.63 3.24
C ILE A 85 2.88 -3.09 4.68
N MET A 86 1.71 -2.79 5.21
CA MET A 86 1.52 -2.32 6.57
C MET A 86 2.01 -3.35 7.60
N LEU A 87 1.64 -4.62 7.42
CA LEU A 87 2.07 -5.69 8.31
C LEU A 87 3.59 -5.84 8.31
N ARG A 88 4.21 -5.77 7.14
CA ARG A 88 5.66 -5.83 7.00
C ARG A 88 6.33 -4.67 7.74
N LYS A 89 5.81 -3.45 7.59
CA LYS A 89 6.36 -2.28 8.29
C LYS A 89 6.29 -2.43 9.80
N ILE A 90 5.14 -2.87 10.33
CA ILE A 90 4.99 -3.09 11.77
C ILE A 90 6.00 -4.11 12.26
N ARG A 91 6.14 -5.22 11.56
CA ARG A 91 7.07 -6.28 11.94
C ARG A 91 8.52 -5.81 11.92
N GLU A 92 8.92 -5.12 10.86
CA GLU A 92 10.29 -4.60 10.72
C GLU A 92 10.61 -3.55 11.79
N GLU A 93 9.67 -2.67 12.13
CA GLU A 93 9.82 -1.69 13.20
C GLU A 93 10.06 -2.36 14.57
N GLN A 94 9.45 -3.52 14.80
CA GLN A 94 9.63 -4.29 16.02
C GLN A 94 10.83 -5.23 15.94
N LYS A 95 11.54 -5.27 14.83
CA LYS A 95 12.73 -6.11 14.62
C LYS A 95 12.44 -7.59 14.84
N ILE A 96 11.26 -8.02 14.39
CA ILE A 96 10.82 -9.41 14.47
C ILE A 96 10.96 -10.05 13.09
N SER A 97 11.52 -11.27 13.02
CA SER A 97 11.58 -12.01 11.75
C SER A 97 10.22 -12.59 11.39
N GLN A 98 10.03 -12.93 10.11
CA GLN A 98 8.81 -13.59 9.66
C GLN A 98 8.63 -14.97 10.32
N ILE A 99 9.72 -15.67 10.58
CA ILE A 99 9.69 -16.97 11.27
C ILE A 99 9.15 -16.81 12.70
N VAL A 100 9.62 -15.80 13.42
CA VAL A 100 9.14 -15.51 14.78
C VAL A 100 7.67 -15.10 14.77
N ALA A 101 7.26 -14.26 13.82
CA ALA A 101 5.85 -13.86 13.68
C ALA A 101 4.97 -15.09 13.40
N ALA A 102 5.39 -15.97 12.50
CA ALA A 102 4.67 -17.22 12.20
C ALA A 102 4.51 -18.10 13.46
N SER A 103 5.59 -18.23 14.23
CA SER A 103 5.59 -18.98 15.48
C SER A 103 4.58 -18.42 16.49
N ARG A 104 4.55 -17.11 16.64
CA ARG A 104 3.60 -16.43 17.55
C ARG A 104 2.14 -16.61 17.12
N LEU A 105 1.89 -16.75 15.81
CA LEU A 105 0.55 -17.01 15.26
C LEU A 105 0.20 -18.49 15.21
N ASP A 106 1.15 -19.37 15.52
CA ASP A 106 0.99 -20.81 15.39
C ASP A 106 0.62 -21.25 13.98
N ILE A 107 1.29 -20.66 12.98
CA ILE A 107 1.11 -20.98 11.56
C ILE A 107 2.46 -21.26 10.92
N SER A 108 2.45 -21.87 9.73
CA SER A 108 3.69 -22.13 9.00
C SER A 108 4.34 -20.83 8.53
N TYR A 109 5.64 -20.88 8.27
CA TYR A 109 6.37 -19.77 7.70
C TYR A 109 5.77 -19.34 6.35
N GLN A 110 5.42 -20.29 5.50
CA GLN A 110 4.82 -20.04 4.19
C GLN A 110 3.46 -19.34 4.33
N ALA A 111 2.65 -19.75 5.30
CA ALA A 111 1.36 -19.10 5.56
C ALA A 111 1.56 -17.66 6.02
N TYR A 112 2.57 -17.39 6.85
CA TYR A 112 2.87 -16.02 7.27
C TYR A 112 3.37 -15.17 6.10
N GLN A 113 4.26 -15.71 5.25
CA GLN A 113 4.77 -14.98 4.09
C GLN A 113 3.66 -14.45 3.20
N ARG A 114 2.58 -15.21 3.04
CA ARG A 114 1.41 -14.79 2.25
C ARG A 114 0.72 -13.56 2.85
N LEU A 115 0.74 -13.39 4.16
CA LEU A 115 0.14 -12.24 4.83
C LEU A 115 0.84 -10.93 4.47
N GLU A 116 2.14 -10.99 4.17
CA GLU A 116 2.94 -9.82 3.79
C GLU A 116 3.14 -9.68 2.28
N ASN A 117 2.50 -10.53 1.47
CA ASN A 117 2.66 -10.54 0.02
C ASN A 117 1.42 -9.98 -0.68
N PRO A 118 1.50 -8.79 -1.31
CA PRO A 118 0.36 -8.20 -2.01
C PRO A 118 -0.22 -9.08 -3.12
N ASN A 119 0.58 -9.96 -3.71
CA ASN A 119 0.15 -10.83 -4.80
C ASN A 119 -0.56 -12.10 -4.33
N LYS A 120 -0.51 -12.40 -3.04
CA LYS A 120 -1.08 -13.62 -2.45
C LYS A 120 -1.97 -13.35 -1.24
N PHE A 121 -2.16 -12.09 -0.88
CA PHE A 121 -2.90 -11.72 0.31
C PHE A 121 -4.37 -12.12 0.18
N ASN A 122 -4.84 -12.90 1.16
CA ASN A 122 -6.23 -13.33 1.25
C ASN A 122 -6.56 -13.68 2.70
N ALA A 123 -6.36 -12.73 3.61
CA ALA A 123 -6.60 -12.95 5.03
C ALA A 123 -8.02 -12.57 5.42
N THR A 124 -8.56 -13.30 6.40
CA THR A 124 -9.82 -12.92 7.02
C THR A 124 -9.61 -11.84 8.07
N ILE A 125 -10.67 -11.14 8.45
CA ILE A 125 -10.63 -10.15 9.54
C ILE A 125 -10.15 -10.81 10.83
N MET A 126 -10.57 -12.04 11.10
CA MET A 126 -10.15 -12.74 12.33
C MET A 126 -8.65 -13.05 12.32
N THR A 127 -8.08 -13.37 11.18
CA THR A 127 -6.64 -13.53 11.04
C THR A 127 -5.92 -12.21 11.30
N LEU A 128 -6.40 -11.11 10.72
CA LEU A 128 -5.82 -9.78 10.94
C LEU A 128 -5.88 -9.36 12.40
N ASP A 129 -6.96 -9.68 13.10
CA ASP A 129 -7.08 -9.41 14.54
C ASP A 129 -6.00 -10.14 15.33
N LYS A 130 -5.75 -11.41 15.02
CA LYS A 130 -4.68 -12.20 15.64
C LYS A 130 -3.30 -11.61 15.33
N VAL A 131 -3.06 -11.21 14.09
CA VAL A 131 -1.80 -10.59 13.69
C VAL A 131 -1.56 -9.30 14.46
N ALA A 132 -2.57 -8.45 14.58
CA ALA A 132 -2.45 -7.22 15.35
C ALA A 132 -2.03 -7.51 16.80
N LYS A 133 -2.63 -8.54 17.41
CA LYS A 133 -2.36 -8.91 18.81
C LYS A 133 -0.92 -9.38 19.03
N ILE A 134 -0.34 -10.15 18.10
CA ILE A 134 1.05 -10.61 18.28
C ILE A 134 2.04 -9.45 18.22
N PHE A 135 1.67 -8.33 17.61
CA PHE A 135 2.48 -7.12 17.57
C PHE A 135 2.11 -6.12 18.68
N GLY A 136 1.25 -6.51 19.63
CA GLY A 136 0.82 -5.64 20.72
C GLY A 136 -0.09 -4.51 20.25
N LYS A 137 -0.79 -4.70 19.13
CA LYS A 137 -1.66 -3.70 18.52
C LYS A 137 -3.12 -4.18 18.49
N ARG A 138 -4.00 -3.30 18.09
CA ARG A 138 -5.43 -3.57 17.97
C ARG A 138 -5.90 -3.30 16.56
N LEU A 139 -6.68 -4.23 16.01
CA LEU A 139 -7.33 -4.03 14.73
C LEU A 139 -8.49 -3.04 14.89
N HIS A 140 -8.48 -1.99 14.06
CA HIS A 140 -9.57 -1.05 13.92
C HIS A 140 -10.04 -1.08 12.48
N VAL A 141 -11.35 -1.19 12.25
CA VAL A 141 -11.93 -1.25 10.91
C VAL A 141 -12.88 -0.06 10.72
N GLU A 142 -12.69 0.62 9.63
CA GLU A 142 -13.51 1.76 9.26
C GLU A 142 -13.95 1.62 7.79
N ILE A 143 -15.21 1.90 7.54
CA ILE A 143 -15.76 1.99 6.19
C ILE A 143 -16.21 3.44 6.01
N ALA A 144 -15.46 4.16 5.19
CA ALA A 144 -15.69 5.59 4.95
C ALA A 144 -16.71 5.83 3.83
#